data_a464dc91395da5e33456c1e2d3f25c94
#
_entry.id   a464dc91395da5e33456c1e2d3f25c94
#
_cell.length_a   1.000
_cell.length_b   1.000
_cell.length_c   1.000
_cell.angle_alpha   90.00
_cell.angle_beta   90.00
_cell.angle_gamma   90.00
#
_symmetry.space_group_name_H-M   'P 1'
#
loop_
_entity.id
_entity.type
_entity.pdbx_description
1 polymer ?
#
loop_
_entity_poly.entity_id
_entity_poly.type
_entity_poly.pdbx_seq_one_letter_code
_entity_poly.pdbx_strand_id
1 'polypeptide(L)'
;MPPRLKRRLALETAQRHGNMNDIAVGILGERYGVPVEPTGRRSTTPGASGVVVLRMPEALKRSLKADARKSKTTTNDLIVRALAESLGVEGRKETMASTNGKGNGRVRSGDKVRVAIIGVGNCACSLVQGVEYYKDAKADEFVPGLMHVDLGGYHVGDIEFTAAFDVTTDKVGKDLGEAIWAHPNNTIKFADVPKTGITVSRGMTHDGIGLYLQDVVEKAPGQTDDVVGILKETGTDVVVNFLPVGSEEATKWYTEQVLNAGCAMVNCMPVFIAREKYWDNRFQQAGVPIIGDDIKSQVGATITHRVLMSIFRDRGVRVDRTFQLNFGGNADFLNMLERERLESKKISKTYSIKSTVPYEMADKNIHVGPSDHVPWLEDRKWAYIRLEGTAFGDVPLNAELKIEVWDSPNSAGVVIDGIRLCKLALDNGISGSLGGPSSYLMKSPPKQYNDDAARDLVEEFIRKNARTKKKEPASKA
;
A
#
# COMPACT_ATOMS: atom_id res chain seq x y z
N MET A 1 4.40 -8.68 -19.16
CA MET A 1 4.48 -8.55 -20.65
C MET A 1 3.83 -7.22 -21.04
N PRO A 2 4.45 -6.37 -21.86
CA PRO A 2 3.87 -5.09 -22.30
C PRO A 2 2.48 -5.25 -22.95
N PRO A 3 1.52 -4.34 -22.72
CA PRO A 3 0.14 -4.49 -23.20
C PRO A 3 0.01 -4.66 -24.72
N ARG A 4 0.80 -3.93 -25.50
CA ARG A 4 0.83 -4.05 -26.98
C ARG A 4 1.30 -5.44 -27.42
N LEU A 5 2.32 -5.98 -26.77
CA LEU A 5 2.83 -7.32 -27.05
C LEU A 5 1.83 -8.41 -26.67
N LYS A 6 1.16 -8.25 -25.50
CA LYS A 6 0.08 -9.17 -25.07
C LYS A 6 -1.07 -9.18 -26.09
N ARG A 7 -1.49 -8.01 -26.57
CA ARG A 7 -2.56 -7.87 -27.58
C ARG A 7 -2.16 -8.52 -28.92
N ARG A 8 -0.91 -8.31 -29.35
CA ARG A 8 -0.41 -8.91 -30.61
C ARG A 8 -0.30 -10.42 -30.49
N LEU A 9 0.20 -10.93 -29.36
CA LEU A 9 0.26 -12.39 -29.11
C LEU A 9 -1.14 -13.00 -29.04
N ALA A 10 -2.13 -12.32 -28.49
CA ALA A 10 -3.53 -12.76 -28.47
C ALA A 10 -4.14 -12.83 -29.88
N LEU A 11 -3.84 -11.86 -30.75
CA LEU A 11 -4.28 -11.88 -32.15
C LEU A 11 -3.65 -13.04 -32.90
N GLU A 12 -2.36 -13.28 -32.73
CA GLU A 12 -1.64 -14.41 -33.33
C GLU A 12 -2.21 -15.75 -32.84
N THR A 13 -2.58 -15.82 -31.55
CA THR A 13 -3.24 -16.98 -30.97
C THR A 13 -4.58 -17.28 -31.62
N ALA A 14 -5.38 -16.26 -31.88
CA ALA A 14 -6.67 -16.40 -32.56
C ALA A 14 -6.51 -16.84 -34.02
N GLN A 15 -5.52 -16.30 -34.73
CA GLN A 15 -5.25 -16.63 -36.12
C GLN A 15 -4.73 -18.08 -36.32
N ARG A 16 -3.91 -18.58 -35.38
CA ARG A 16 -3.32 -19.92 -35.46
C ARG A 16 -4.15 -21.01 -34.77
N HIS A 17 -5.34 -20.66 -34.25
CA HIS A 17 -6.23 -21.58 -33.52
C HIS A 17 -5.54 -22.36 -32.39
N GLY A 18 -4.49 -21.76 -31.80
CA GLY A 18 -3.69 -22.33 -30.72
C GLY A 18 -3.98 -21.75 -29.35
N ASN A 19 -3.16 -22.07 -28.36
CA ASN A 19 -3.15 -21.36 -27.09
C ASN A 19 -1.94 -20.43 -26.97
N MET A 20 -2.07 -19.39 -26.17
CA MET A 20 -1.05 -18.33 -26.04
C MET A 20 0.31 -18.87 -25.55
N ASN A 21 0.31 -19.89 -24.69
CA ASN A 21 1.53 -20.51 -24.19
C ASN A 21 2.28 -21.23 -25.31
N ASP A 22 1.60 -22.05 -26.09
CA ASP A 22 2.24 -22.84 -27.14
C ASP A 22 2.81 -21.96 -28.26
N ILE A 23 2.12 -20.87 -28.61
CA ILE A 23 2.62 -19.90 -29.58
C ILE A 23 3.83 -19.14 -29.04
N ALA A 24 3.77 -18.62 -27.82
CA ALA A 24 4.88 -17.91 -27.21
C ALA A 24 6.11 -18.80 -27.01
N VAL A 25 5.90 -20.04 -26.55
CA VAL A 25 6.99 -21.00 -26.30
C VAL A 25 7.53 -21.54 -27.64
N GLY A 26 6.70 -21.72 -28.66
CA GLY A 26 7.11 -22.07 -30.02
C GLY A 26 8.05 -21.02 -30.64
N ILE A 27 7.67 -19.74 -30.58
CA ILE A 27 8.51 -18.61 -31.02
C ILE A 27 9.87 -18.61 -30.31
N LEU A 28 9.88 -18.84 -29.01
CA LEU A 28 11.12 -18.92 -28.22
C LEU A 28 11.94 -20.14 -28.57
N GLY A 29 11.28 -21.31 -28.81
CA GLY A 29 11.92 -22.52 -29.22
C GLY A 29 12.66 -22.36 -30.55
N GLU A 30 12.00 -21.81 -31.56
CA GLU A 30 12.61 -21.51 -32.87
C GLU A 30 13.83 -20.60 -32.74
N ARG A 31 13.72 -19.52 -31.92
CA ARG A 31 14.81 -18.58 -31.74
C ARG A 31 16.05 -19.21 -31.07
N TYR A 32 15.85 -20.12 -30.15
CA TYR A 32 16.94 -20.76 -29.39
C TYR A 32 17.31 -22.16 -29.93
N GLY A 33 16.74 -22.57 -31.06
CA GLY A 33 17.02 -23.88 -31.67
C GLY A 33 16.62 -25.05 -30.79
N VAL A 34 15.60 -24.90 -29.95
CA VAL A 34 15.09 -25.91 -29.02
C VAL A 34 13.75 -26.42 -29.52
N PRO A 35 13.64 -27.73 -29.92
CA PRO A 35 12.36 -28.29 -30.29
C PRO A 35 11.33 -28.20 -29.16
N VAL A 36 10.13 -27.73 -29.50
CA VAL A 36 9.03 -27.57 -28.53
C VAL A 36 7.79 -28.25 -29.11
N GLU A 37 7.24 -29.23 -28.41
CA GLU A 37 5.95 -29.83 -28.76
C GLU A 37 4.81 -29.01 -28.12
N PRO A 38 3.69 -28.78 -28.85
CA PRO A 38 2.50 -28.14 -28.33
C PRO A 38 1.92 -28.93 -27.14
N THR A 39 1.62 -28.27 -26.05
CA THR A 39 1.10 -28.93 -24.84
C THR A 39 -0.36 -29.36 -24.96
N GLY A 40 -1.10 -28.89 -25.96
CA GLY A 40 -2.49 -29.25 -26.25
C GLY A 40 -3.52 -28.93 -25.18
N ARG A 41 -3.11 -28.42 -24.02
CA ARG A 41 -4.00 -28.05 -22.90
C ARG A 41 -4.49 -26.63 -23.06
N ARG A 42 -5.80 -26.46 -23.29
CA ARG A 42 -6.44 -25.15 -23.17
C ARG A 42 -6.17 -24.61 -21.74
N SER A 43 -5.51 -23.48 -21.65
CA SER A 43 -5.43 -22.72 -20.40
C SER A 43 -6.83 -22.21 -20.07
N THR A 44 -7.52 -22.89 -19.17
CA THR A 44 -8.86 -22.51 -18.69
C THR A 44 -8.76 -21.56 -17.51
N THR A 45 -7.97 -20.51 -17.58
CA THR A 45 -8.17 -19.36 -16.69
C THR A 45 -7.45 -18.15 -17.28
N PRO A 46 -8.16 -17.09 -17.69
CA PRO A 46 -7.55 -15.78 -17.78
C PRO A 46 -7.28 -15.34 -16.35
N GLY A 47 -6.05 -15.50 -15.87
CA GLY A 47 -5.64 -14.85 -14.63
C GLY A 47 -5.88 -13.36 -14.77
N ALA A 48 -6.66 -12.78 -13.87
CA ALA A 48 -6.98 -11.35 -13.78
C ALA A 48 -5.75 -10.45 -13.52
N SER A 49 -4.59 -11.02 -13.28
CA SER A 49 -3.31 -10.31 -13.23
C SER A 49 -2.69 -10.25 -14.62
N GLY A 50 -2.25 -9.09 -15.08
CA GLY A 50 -1.56 -8.90 -16.38
C GLY A 50 -0.31 -9.77 -16.59
N VAL A 51 -0.07 -10.77 -15.74
CA VAL A 51 1.04 -11.72 -15.75
C VAL A 51 0.72 -12.88 -16.67
N VAL A 52 1.54 -13.06 -17.71
CA VAL A 52 1.52 -14.26 -18.58
C VAL A 52 2.58 -15.23 -18.07
N VAL A 53 2.15 -16.36 -17.53
CA VAL A 53 3.05 -17.43 -17.08
C VAL A 53 3.28 -18.37 -18.24
N LEU A 54 4.53 -18.46 -18.73
CA LEU A 54 4.91 -19.38 -19.79
C LEU A 54 5.43 -20.71 -19.20
N ARG A 55 4.77 -21.80 -19.53
CA ARG A 55 5.25 -23.16 -19.22
C ARG A 55 6.11 -23.64 -20.37
N MET A 56 7.41 -23.77 -20.15
CA MET A 56 8.37 -24.11 -21.20
C MET A 56 9.27 -25.27 -20.77
N PRO A 57 9.81 -26.05 -21.75
CA PRO A 57 10.76 -27.13 -21.48
C PRO A 57 12.02 -26.66 -20.74
N GLU A 58 12.60 -27.56 -19.95
CA GLU A 58 13.81 -27.26 -19.17
C GLU A 58 15.03 -26.89 -20.03
N ALA A 59 15.11 -27.46 -21.23
CA ALA A 59 16.16 -27.13 -22.20
C ALA A 59 16.07 -25.65 -22.61
N LEU A 60 14.87 -25.17 -22.93
CA LEU A 60 14.64 -23.76 -23.29
C LEU A 60 14.89 -22.81 -22.13
N LYS A 61 14.50 -23.18 -20.91
CA LYS A 61 14.81 -22.40 -19.69
C LYS A 61 16.32 -22.26 -19.47
N ARG A 62 17.09 -23.34 -19.71
CA ARG A 62 18.55 -23.31 -19.57
C ARG A 62 19.19 -22.39 -20.61
N SER A 63 18.77 -22.45 -21.87
CA SER A 63 19.26 -21.58 -22.94
C SER A 63 18.98 -20.10 -22.65
N LEU A 64 17.75 -19.77 -22.23
CA LEU A 64 17.37 -18.41 -21.84
C LEU A 64 18.17 -17.89 -20.62
N LYS A 65 18.40 -18.72 -19.60
CA LYS A 65 19.22 -18.34 -18.45
C LYS A 65 20.70 -18.12 -18.81
N ALA A 66 21.23 -18.93 -19.71
CA ALA A 66 22.62 -18.77 -20.17
C ALA A 66 22.79 -17.47 -20.97
N ASP A 67 21.85 -17.15 -21.84
CA ASP A 67 21.86 -15.94 -22.64
C ASP A 67 21.63 -14.68 -21.77
N ALA A 68 20.73 -14.76 -20.78
CA ALA A 68 20.50 -13.68 -19.81
C ALA A 68 21.78 -13.33 -19.03
N ARG A 69 22.57 -14.35 -18.63
CA ARG A 69 23.85 -14.13 -17.97
C ARG A 69 24.89 -13.48 -18.90
N LYS A 70 24.98 -13.92 -20.17
CA LYS A 70 25.88 -13.35 -21.16
C LYS A 70 25.54 -11.89 -21.48
N SER A 71 24.26 -11.59 -21.59
CA SER A 71 23.74 -10.28 -22.00
C SER A 71 23.56 -9.32 -20.83
N LYS A 72 23.89 -9.73 -19.60
CA LYS A 72 23.67 -8.96 -18.33
C LYS A 72 22.25 -8.41 -18.20
N THR A 73 21.26 -9.23 -18.56
CA THR A 73 19.82 -8.89 -18.54
C THR A 73 19.03 -9.97 -17.81
N THR A 74 17.72 -9.78 -17.62
CA THR A 74 16.88 -10.80 -17.00
C THR A 74 16.33 -11.78 -18.06
N THR A 75 16.04 -13.01 -17.65
CA THR A 75 15.37 -13.99 -18.52
C THR A 75 14.03 -13.46 -19.04
N ASN A 76 13.31 -12.69 -18.22
CA ASN A 76 12.02 -12.10 -18.60
C ASN A 76 12.19 -11.03 -19.69
N ASP A 77 13.21 -10.19 -19.60
CA ASP A 77 13.49 -9.17 -20.63
C ASP A 77 13.87 -9.80 -21.96
N LEU A 78 14.64 -10.90 -21.94
CA LEU A 78 14.95 -11.65 -23.18
C LEU A 78 13.69 -12.26 -23.80
N ILE A 79 12.80 -12.83 -23.00
CA ILE A 79 11.52 -13.37 -23.48
C ILE A 79 10.68 -12.27 -24.11
N VAL A 80 10.50 -11.13 -23.42
CA VAL A 80 9.72 -10.00 -23.91
C VAL A 80 10.30 -9.46 -25.21
N ARG A 81 11.63 -9.30 -25.30
CA ARG A 81 12.32 -8.82 -26.50
C ARG A 81 12.17 -9.80 -27.67
N ALA A 82 12.40 -11.09 -27.42
CA ALA A 82 12.29 -12.12 -28.44
C ALA A 82 10.88 -12.21 -29.04
N LEU A 83 9.86 -12.14 -28.18
CA LEU A 83 8.47 -12.15 -28.61
C LEU A 83 8.11 -10.85 -29.35
N ALA A 84 8.58 -9.70 -28.91
CA ALA A 84 8.32 -8.42 -29.55
C ALA A 84 8.92 -8.37 -30.97
N GLU A 85 10.16 -8.80 -31.13
CA GLU A 85 10.85 -8.88 -32.43
C GLU A 85 10.14 -9.84 -33.38
N SER A 86 9.79 -11.05 -32.91
CA SER A 86 9.13 -12.06 -33.75
C SER A 86 7.69 -11.70 -34.16
N LEU A 87 7.00 -10.91 -33.32
CA LEU A 87 5.63 -10.48 -33.59
C LEU A 87 5.53 -9.09 -34.25
N GLY A 88 6.66 -8.48 -34.65
CA GLY A 88 6.71 -7.19 -35.33
C GLY A 88 6.15 -6.04 -34.47
N VAL A 89 6.27 -6.15 -33.14
CA VAL A 89 5.92 -5.05 -32.23
C VAL A 89 7.16 -4.17 -32.08
N GLU A 90 7.22 -3.07 -32.84
CA GLU A 90 8.30 -2.10 -32.68
C GLU A 90 8.35 -1.61 -31.22
N GLY A 91 9.36 -2.11 -30.51
CA GLY A 91 9.79 -1.46 -29.28
C GLY A 91 10.38 -0.11 -29.67
N ARG A 92 9.84 1.00 -29.14
CA ARG A 92 10.67 2.20 -29.05
C ARG A 92 12.00 1.75 -28.46
N LYS A 93 13.09 2.02 -29.17
CA LYS A 93 14.44 1.95 -28.63
C LYS A 93 14.51 3.02 -27.52
N GLU A 94 14.06 2.65 -26.34
CA GLU A 94 14.60 3.24 -25.13
C GLU A 94 16.01 2.67 -25.03
N THR A 95 16.95 3.42 -25.54
CA THR A 95 18.36 3.30 -25.23
C THR A 95 18.44 3.32 -23.71
N MET A 96 18.57 2.14 -23.09
CA MET A 96 19.10 2.05 -21.76
C MET A 96 20.57 2.47 -21.85
N ALA A 97 20.79 3.79 -21.79
CA ALA A 97 22.05 4.32 -21.38
C ALA A 97 22.26 3.79 -19.95
N SER A 98 23.33 3.05 -19.76
CA SER A 98 23.91 2.76 -18.46
C SER A 98 24.17 4.10 -17.78
N THR A 99 23.20 4.59 -17.03
CA THR A 99 23.41 5.70 -16.10
C THR A 99 23.86 5.09 -14.78
N ASN A 100 25.17 5.11 -14.57
CA ASN A 100 25.75 5.21 -13.24
C ASN A 100 24.88 6.19 -12.43
N GLY A 101 24.39 5.75 -11.27
CA GLY A 101 23.45 6.46 -10.41
C GLY A 101 23.80 7.93 -10.17
N LYS A 102 23.16 8.77 -10.96
CA LYS A 102 22.79 10.13 -10.59
C LYS A 102 21.29 10.20 -10.85
N GLY A 103 20.52 10.14 -9.77
CA GLY A 103 19.07 10.31 -9.83
C GLY A 103 18.74 11.54 -10.68
N ASN A 104 17.73 11.41 -11.52
CA ASN A 104 17.14 12.52 -12.26
C ASN A 104 16.85 13.64 -11.26
N GLY A 105 17.64 14.71 -11.35
CA GLY A 105 17.58 15.84 -10.45
C GLY A 105 16.27 16.62 -10.61
N ARG A 106 15.17 16.08 -10.06
CA ARG A 106 14.03 16.90 -9.71
C ARG A 106 14.50 17.78 -8.56
N VAL A 107 14.45 19.10 -8.74
CA VAL A 107 14.59 20.04 -7.63
C VAL A 107 13.43 19.76 -6.69
N ARG A 108 13.65 18.90 -5.68
CA ARG A 108 12.70 18.67 -4.60
C ARG A 108 12.79 19.89 -3.69
N SER A 109 11.67 20.59 -3.44
CA SER A 109 11.67 21.72 -2.52
C SER A 109 12.11 21.19 -1.16
N GLY A 110 13.26 21.67 -0.66
CA GLY A 110 13.96 21.06 0.46
C GLY A 110 13.25 21.09 1.81
N ASP A 111 12.19 21.87 1.99
CA ASP A 111 11.62 22.18 3.29
C ASP A 111 10.17 21.70 3.50
N LYS A 112 9.46 21.27 2.45
CA LYS A 112 8.09 20.77 2.53
C LYS A 112 7.99 19.31 2.10
N VAL A 113 6.99 18.62 2.64
CA VAL A 113 6.60 17.25 2.25
C VAL A 113 5.34 17.34 1.42
N ARG A 114 5.46 17.21 0.10
CA ARG A 114 4.34 17.34 -0.85
C ARG A 114 3.60 16.02 -0.98
N VAL A 115 2.31 16.05 -0.65
CA VAL A 115 1.49 14.83 -0.50
C VAL A 115 0.30 14.84 -1.43
N ALA A 116 0.11 13.75 -2.16
CA ALA A 116 -1.13 13.47 -2.86
C ALA A 116 -1.93 12.38 -2.14
N ILE A 117 -3.26 12.46 -2.24
CA ILE A 117 -4.21 11.53 -1.60
C ILE A 117 -4.99 10.79 -2.69
N ILE A 118 -5.06 9.46 -2.58
CA ILE A 118 -5.94 8.61 -3.37
C ILE A 118 -7.04 8.10 -2.44
N GLY A 119 -8.30 8.49 -2.73
CA GLY A 119 -9.48 8.21 -1.90
C GLY A 119 -9.69 9.28 -0.81
N VAL A 120 -10.63 10.20 -1.04
CA VAL A 120 -10.96 11.32 -0.16
C VAL A 120 -12.08 10.90 0.82
N GLY A 121 -11.83 9.82 1.58
CA GLY A 121 -12.74 9.28 2.60
C GLY A 121 -12.47 9.84 4.00
N ASN A 122 -13.02 9.17 5.02
CA ASN A 122 -12.83 9.52 6.45
C ASN A 122 -11.36 9.61 6.86
N CYS A 123 -10.51 8.68 6.38
CA CYS A 123 -9.07 8.69 6.68
C CYS A 123 -8.38 9.93 6.09
N ALA A 124 -8.74 10.32 4.88
CA ALA A 124 -8.25 11.56 4.27
C ALA A 124 -8.73 12.79 5.04
N CYS A 125 -10.01 12.81 5.45
CA CYS A 125 -10.57 13.86 6.28
C CYS A 125 -9.77 14.03 7.58
N SER A 126 -9.52 12.95 8.30
CA SER A 126 -8.75 12.98 9.54
C SER A 126 -7.29 13.35 9.34
N LEU A 127 -6.67 12.94 8.23
CA LEU A 127 -5.29 13.32 7.88
C LEU A 127 -5.19 14.83 7.63
N VAL A 128 -6.08 15.39 6.82
CA VAL A 128 -6.07 16.82 6.48
C VAL A 128 -6.36 17.66 7.72
N GLN A 129 -7.37 17.27 8.52
CA GLN A 129 -7.62 17.91 9.81
C GLN A 129 -6.41 17.84 10.76
N GLY A 130 -5.75 16.68 10.84
CA GLY A 130 -4.62 16.46 11.72
C GLY A 130 -3.42 17.34 11.40
N VAL A 131 -3.11 17.53 10.12
CA VAL A 131 -2.06 18.44 9.67
C VAL A 131 -2.42 19.89 10.03
N GLU A 132 -3.65 20.31 9.77
CA GLU A 132 -4.12 21.66 10.10
C GLU A 132 -4.13 21.91 11.62
N TYR A 133 -4.57 20.92 12.42
CA TYR A 133 -4.69 21.03 13.87
C TYR A 133 -3.32 21.17 14.57
N TYR A 134 -2.31 20.45 14.09
CA TYR A 134 -0.99 20.38 14.71
C TYR A 134 0.10 21.17 13.97
N LYS A 135 -0.25 21.97 12.96
CA LYS A 135 0.73 22.73 12.16
C LYS A 135 1.61 23.68 12.97
N ASP A 136 1.09 24.16 14.11
CA ASP A 136 1.79 25.12 14.99
C ASP A 136 2.28 24.46 16.30
N ALA A 137 2.24 23.14 16.42
CA ALA A 137 2.73 22.42 17.60
C ALA A 137 4.23 22.64 17.77
N LYS A 138 4.71 22.71 19.01
CA LYS A 138 6.15 22.87 19.26
C LYS A 138 6.89 21.56 19.00
N ALA A 139 8.09 21.65 18.46
CA ALA A 139 8.89 20.50 18.07
C ALA A 139 9.16 19.48 19.20
N ASP A 140 9.21 19.95 20.45
CA ASP A 140 9.42 19.17 21.67
C ASP A 140 8.12 18.88 22.44
N GLU A 141 6.96 19.26 21.89
CA GLU A 141 5.66 19.01 22.50
C GLU A 141 5.27 17.54 22.36
N PHE A 142 4.67 16.97 23.41
CA PHE A 142 4.01 15.69 23.31
C PHE A 142 2.65 15.86 22.63
N VAL A 143 2.57 15.39 21.38
CA VAL A 143 1.30 15.33 20.62
C VAL A 143 0.80 13.90 20.63
N PRO A 144 -0.40 13.64 21.22
CA PRO A 144 -0.99 12.32 21.14
C PRO A 144 -1.10 11.88 19.69
N GLY A 145 -0.52 10.73 19.37
CA GLY A 145 -0.67 10.17 18.07
C GLY A 145 0.45 10.39 17.08
N LEU A 146 1.42 11.17 17.39
CA LEU A 146 2.65 11.31 16.61
C LEU A 146 3.82 10.66 17.35
N MET A 147 4.74 10.05 16.62
CA MET A 147 6.02 9.64 17.21
C MET A 147 6.81 10.90 17.65
N HIS A 148 6.88 11.87 16.77
CA HIS A 148 7.55 13.15 16.97
C HIS A 148 6.80 14.26 16.23
N VAL A 149 6.72 15.46 16.81
CA VAL A 149 6.20 16.65 16.10
C VAL A 149 7.17 17.05 14.98
N ASP A 150 8.47 17.09 15.27
CA ASP A 150 9.56 17.17 14.28
C ASP A 150 10.20 15.80 14.12
N LEU A 151 9.95 15.13 13.01
CA LEU A 151 10.47 13.80 12.69
C LEU A 151 11.67 13.93 11.76
N GLY A 152 12.86 13.89 12.31
CA GLY A 152 14.11 13.94 11.55
C GLY A 152 14.30 15.24 10.74
N GLY A 153 13.75 16.35 11.22
CA GLY A 153 13.82 17.67 10.58
C GLY A 153 12.62 17.99 9.70
N TYR A 154 11.57 17.15 9.70
CA TYR A 154 10.28 17.44 9.11
C TYR A 154 9.21 17.60 10.20
N HIS A 155 8.75 18.82 10.37
CA HIS A 155 7.62 19.16 11.26
C HIS A 155 6.30 18.66 10.65
N VAL A 156 5.27 18.39 11.47
CA VAL A 156 3.93 18.04 10.96
C VAL A 156 3.37 19.11 10.03
N GLY A 157 3.59 20.40 10.34
CA GLY A 157 3.20 21.55 9.50
C GLY A 157 4.01 21.71 8.21
N ASP A 158 5.01 20.86 7.96
CA ASP A 158 5.73 20.84 6.70
C ASP A 158 5.02 19.98 5.64
N ILE A 159 3.98 19.26 6.01
CA ILE A 159 3.13 18.52 5.08
C ILE A 159 2.27 19.50 4.30
N GLU A 160 2.37 19.45 2.96
CA GLU A 160 1.62 20.24 2.01
C GLU A 160 0.86 19.30 1.07
N PHE A 161 -0.46 19.36 1.10
CA PHE A 161 -1.25 18.58 0.14
C PHE A 161 -1.14 19.24 -1.24
N THR A 162 -0.95 18.45 -2.29
CA THR A 162 -0.69 18.94 -3.64
C THR A 162 -1.64 18.40 -4.69
N ALA A 163 -2.25 17.24 -4.45
CA ALA A 163 -3.24 16.64 -5.31
C ALA A 163 -4.16 15.70 -4.50
N ALA A 164 -5.36 15.48 -5.00
CA ALA A 164 -6.29 14.50 -4.45
C ALA A 164 -7.09 13.85 -5.58
N PHE A 165 -7.39 12.55 -5.44
CA PHE A 165 -8.12 11.76 -6.42
C PHE A 165 -9.26 11.02 -5.73
N ASP A 166 -10.46 11.13 -6.29
CA ASP A 166 -11.66 10.39 -5.87
C ASP A 166 -12.49 10.00 -7.08
N VAL A 167 -13.54 9.23 -6.88
CA VAL A 167 -14.42 8.74 -7.96
C VAL A 167 -15.89 9.14 -7.79
N THR A 168 -16.23 9.83 -6.69
CA THR A 168 -17.62 10.17 -6.35
C THR A 168 -18.02 11.54 -6.85
N THR A 169 -19.27 11.69 -7.31
CA THR A 169 -19.85 12.97 -7.76
C THR A 169 -19.80 14.05 -6.68
N ASP A 170 -19.94 13.64 -5.42
CA ASP A 170 -19.95 14.58 -4.31
C ASP A 170 -18.59 15.22 -4.01
N LYS A 171 -17.50 14.69 -4.56
CA LYS A 171 -16.13 15.11 -4.26
C LYS A 171 -15.34 15.60 -5.46
N VAL A 172 -15.47 14.92 -6.61
CA VAL A 172 -14.75 15.29 -7.84
C VAL A 172 -15.13 16.71 -8.28
N GLY A 173 -14.11 17.53 -8.56
CA GLY A 173 -14.26 18.94 -8.94
C GLY A 173 -14.41 19.92 -7.77
N LYS A 174 -14.51 19.44 -6.52
CA LYS A 174 -14.54 20.30 -5.33
C LYS A 174 -13.14 20.55 -4.77
N ASP A 175 -13.00 21.62 -3.98
CA ASP A 175 -11.81 21.85 -3.18
C ASP A 175 -11.64 20.73 -2.14
N LEU A 176 -10.41 20.28 -1.91
CA LEU A 176 -10.12 19.21 -0.95
C LEU A 176 -10.64 19.54 0.46
N GLY A 177 -10.52 20.80 0.92
CA GLY A 177 -11.03 21.25 2.21
C GLY A 177 -12.56 21.18 2.34
N GLU A 178 -13.28 21.15 1.20
CA GLU A 178 -14.71 20.92 1.12
C GLU A 178 -15.04 19.43 0.94
N ALA A 179 -14.33 18.76 0.03
CA ALA A 179 -14.58 17.37 -0.34
C ALA A 179 -14.40 16.38 0.83
N ILE A 180 -13.51 16.67 1.78
CA ILE A 180 -13.32 15.85 2.99
C ILE A 180 -14.57 15.74 3.86
N TRP A 181 -15.53 16.66 3.73
CA TRP A 181 -16.81 16.67 4.46
C TRP A 181 -17.98 16.12 3.63
N ALA A 182 -17.75 15.84 2.36
CA ALA A 182 -18.80 15.35 1.48
C ALA A 182 -19.20 13.91 1.83
N HIS A 183 -20.47 13.57 1.56
CA HIS A 183 -20.98 12.21 1.75
C HIS A 183 -20.13 11.17 0.99
N PRO A 184 -19.91 9.98 1.55
CA PRO A 184 -20.43 9.40 2.80
C PRO A 184 -19.52 9.59 4.03
N ASN A 185 -18.65 10.61 4.03
CA ASN A 185 -17.74 10.86 5.15
C ASN A 185 -18.54 11.25 6.40
N ASN A 186 -18.21 10.62 7.52
CA ASN A 186 -18.90 10.77 8.79
C ASN A 186 -17.96 10.77 10.00
N THR A 187 -16.67 11.07 9.78
CA THR A 187 -15.70 11.19 10.88
C THR A 187 -15.92 12.46 11.71
N ILE A 188 -15.43 12.43 12.94
CA ILE A 188 -15.55 13.57 13.85
C ILE A 188 -14.76 14.78 13.32
N LYS A 189 -15.36 15.96 13.50
CA LYS A 189 -14.69 17.23 13.22
C LYS A 189 -13.92 17.69 14.48
N PHE A 190 -12.60 17.85 14.34
CA PHE A 190 -11.73 18.36 15.40
C PHE A 190 -10.87 19.55 14.95
N ALA A 191 -10.92 19.91 13.65
CA ALA A 191 -10.30 21.12 13.13
C ALA A 191 -11.15 21.75 12.04
N ASP A 192 -11.07 23.08 11.92
CA ASP A 192 -11.58 23.81 10.77
C ASP A 192 -10.51 23.84 9.68
N VAL A 193 -10.79 23.20 8.55
CA VAL A 193 -9.89 23.16 7.41
C VAL A 193 -10.26 24.29 6.44
N PRO A 194 -9.36 25.25 6.17
CA PRO A 194 -9.61 26.30 5.20
C PRO A 194 -9.63 25.73 3.76
N LYS A 195 -10.02 26.55 2.79
CA LYS A 195 -9.86 26.19 1.38
C LYS A 195 -8.39 25.91 1.09
N THR A 196 -8.15 24.74 0.49
CA THR A 196 -6.80 24.28 0.19
C THR A 196 -6.28 24.76 -1.16
N GLY A 197 -7.18 25.16 -2.07
CA GLY A 197 -6.85 25.46 -3.45
C GLY A 197 -6.62 24.21 -4.30
N ILE A 198 -6.82 23.00 -3.75
CA ILE A 198 -6.60 21.73 -4.44
C ILE A 198 -7.94 21.18 -4.91
N THR A 199 -8.14 21.10 -6.20
CA THR A 199 -9.32 20.47 -6.79
C THR A 199 -9.16 18.95 -6.76
N VAL A 200 -10.17 18.22 -6.27
CA VAL A 200 -10.20 16.76 -6.31
C VAL A 200 -10.39 16.30 -7.76
N SER A 201 -9.39 15.60 -8.28
CA SER A 201 -9.40 15.06 -9.64
C SER A 201 -10.15 13.74 -9.74
N ARG A 202 -10.69 13.45 -10.95
CA ARG A 202 -11.37 12.19 -11.24
C ARG A 202 -10.37 11.04 -11.31
N GLY A 203 -10.42 10.16 -10.33
CA GLY A 203 -9.55 8.99 -10.23
C GLY A 203 -10.04 7.77 -11.03
N MET A 204 -9.23 6.70 -11.02
CA MET A 204 -9.58 5.40 -11.58
C MET A 204 -10.44 4.59 -10.60
N THR A 205 -11.51 4.00 -11.08
CA THR A 205 -12.43 3.21 -10.24
C THR A 205 -12.02 1.74 -10.15
N HIS A 206 -11.84 1.04 -11.29
CA HIS A 206 -11.68 -0.42 -11.34
C HIS A 206 -12.64 -1.13 -10.38
N ASP A 207 -12.10 -1.89 -9.42
CA ASP A 207 -12.79 -2.59 -8.34
C ASP A 207 -12.93 -1.75 -7.05
N GLY A 208 -12.72 -0.42 -7.13
CA GLY A 208 -12.72 0.48 -5.97
C GLY A 208 -14.09 0.68 -5.30
N ILE A 209 -15.20 0.43 -6.01
CA ILE A 209 -16.55 0.50 -5.47
C ILE A 209 -17.12 -0.92 -5.39
N GLY A 210 -17.40 -1.38 -4.18
CA GLY A 210 -18.03 -2.67 -3.92
C GLY A 210 -19.56 -2.64 -4.00
N LEU A 211 -20.16 -3.83 -3.91
CA LEU A 211 -21.62 -4.03 -4.06
C LEU A 211 -22.47 -3.12 -3.17
N TYR A 212 -22.09 -2.94 -1.91
CA TYR A 212 -22.85 -2.11 -0.96
C TYR A 212 -22.51 -0.62 -1.07
N LEU A 213 -21.31 -0.28 -1.50
CA LEU A 213 -20.92 1.12 -1.68
C LEU A 213 -21.59 1.76 -2.89
N GLN A 214 -21.89 1.02 -3.94
CA GLN A 214 -22.60 1.55 -5.13
C GLN A 214 -24.01 2.06 -4.83
N ASP A 215 -24.62 1.60 -3.72
CA ASP A 215 -25.93 2.05 -3.28
C ASP A 215 -25.87 3.37 -2.50
N VAL A 216 -24.67 3.77 -2.08
CA VAL A 216 -24.41 4.94 -1.22
C VAL A 216 -23.66 6.05 -1.94
N VAL A 217 -22.82 5.69 -2.91
CA VAL A 217 -21.99 6.66 -3.65
C VAL A 217 -22.31 6.62 -5.14
N GLU A 218 -22.52 7.77 -5.74
CA GLU A 218 -22.65 7.92 -7.17
C GLU A 218 -21.29 8.19 -7.80
N LYS A 219 -20.97 7.43 -8.85
CA LYS A 219 -19.73 7.58 -9.58
C LYS A 219 -19.74 8.82 -10.47
N ALA A 220 -18.77 9.70 -10.31
CA ALA A 220 -18.60 10.88 -11.14
C ALA A 220 -18.46 10.49 -12.63
N PRO A 221 -19.15 11.21 -13.54
CA PRO A 221 -19.04 10.98 -14.97
C PRO A 221 -17.64 11.34 -15.50
N GLY A 222 -17.35 10.96 -16.75
CA GLY A 222 -16.10 11.29 -17.42
C GLY A 222 -15.03 10.23 -17.30
N GLN A 223 -13.87 10.56 -17.87
CA GLN A 223 -12.70 9.70 -17.87
C GLN A 223 -11.81 10.00 -16.66
N THR A 224 -10.92 9.05 -16.32
CA THR A 224 -9.88 9.26 -15.34
C THR A 224 -8.92 10.36 -15.82
N ASP A 225 -8.60 11.29 -14.94
CA ASP A 225 -7.63 12.35 -15.21
C ASP A 225 -6.20 11.80 -15.35
N ASP A 226 -5.29 12.58 -15.91
CA ASP A 226 -3.88 12.20 -16.03
C ASP A 226 -3.18 12.23 -14.67
N VAL A 227 -3.33 11.16 -13.91
CA VAL A 227 -2.73 11.03 -12.57
C VAL A 227 -1.22 11.24 -12.60
N VAL A 228 -0.51 10.70 -13.61
CA VAL A 228 0.95 10.86 -13.73
C VAL A 228 1.34 12.31 -14.00
N GLY A 229 0.62 12.96 -14.91
CA GLY A 229 0.82 14.37 -15.23
C GLY A 229 0.61 15.25 -14.00
N ILE A 230 -0.52 15.10 -13.32
CA ILE A 230 -0.86 15.86 -12.10
C ILE A 230 0.21 15.68 -11.01
N LEU A 231 0.61 14.44 -10.69
CA LEU A 231 1.64 14.17 -9.69
C LEU A 231 3.00 14.79 -10.05
N LYS A 232 3.33 14.85 -11.35
CA LYS A 232 4.56 15.48 -11.83
C LYS A 232 4.50 17.00 -11.78
N GLU A 233 3.42 17.59 -12.24
CA GLU A 233 3.22 19.04 -12.29
C GLU A 233 3.16 19.66 -10.89
N THR A 234 2.48 19.00 -9.97
CA THR A 234 2.37 19.43 -8.57
C THR A 234 3.63 19.14 -7.74
N GLY A 235 4.60 18.44 -8.31
CA GLY A 235 5.85 18.11 -7.63
C GLY A 235 5.66 17.18 -6.41
N THR A 236 4.62 16.35 -6.40
CA THR A 236 4.31 15.43 -5.30
C THR A 236 5.50 14.54 -4.94
N ASP A 237 5.81 14.46 -3.64
CA ASP A 237 6.86 13.58 -3.08
C ASP A 237 6.29 12.21 -2.69
N VAL A 238 5.18 12.21 -1.96
CA VAL A 238 4.58 11.01 -1.36
C VAL A 238 3.11 10.91 -1.71
N VAL A 239 2.67 9.73 -2.11
CA VAL A 239 1.26 9.43 -2.39
C VAL A 239 0.72 8.51 -1.30
N VAL A 240 -0.39 8.90 -0.68
CA VAL A 240 -1.09 8.10 0.33
C VAL A 240 -2.28 7.40 -0.32
N ASN A 241 -2.38 6.09 -0.13
CA ASN A 241 -3.48 5.27 -0.64
C ASN A 241 -4.49 4.95 0.45
N PHE A 242 -5.71 5.48 0.30
CA PHE A 242 -6.88 5.27 1.16
C PHE A 242 -8.07 4.68 0.40
N LEU A 243 -7.84 3.91 -0.63
CA LEU A 243 -8.91 3.24 -1.36
C LEU A 243 -9.72 2.29 -0.43
N PRO A 244 -10.97 1.98 -0.76
CA PRO A 244 -11.76 1.01 0.00
C PRO A 244 -11.14 -0.39 0.00
N VAL A 245 -11.39 -1.16 1.07
CA VAL A 245 -10.94 -2.56 1.16
C VAL A 245 -11.43 -3.39 -0.03
N GLY A 246 -10.56 -4.24 -0.56
CA GLY A 246 -10.83 -5.07 -1.73
C GLY A 246 -10.58 -4.39 -3.08
N SER A 247 -10.05 -3.16 -3.08
CA SER A 247 -9.63 -2.43 -4.29
C SER A 247 -8.27 -2.91 -4.79
N GLU A 248 -8.18 -4.20 -5.15
CA GLU A 248 -6.94 -4.86 -5.56
C GLU A 248 -6.40 -4.30 -6.89
N GLU A 249 -7.25 -4.25 -7.91
CA GLU A 249 -6.86 -3.80 -9.24
C GLU A 249 -6.66 -2.27 -9.27
N ALA A 250 -7.51 -1.51 -8.56
CA ALA A 250 -7.32 -0.08 -8.43
C ALA A 250 -5.99 0.26 -7.73
N THR A 251 -5.68 -0.39 -6.61
CA THR A 251 -4.41 -0.16 -5.89
C THR A 251 -3.20 -0.47 -6.77
N LYS A 252 -3.20 -1.59 -7.49
CA LYS A 252 -2.10 -1.96 -8.39
C LYS A 252 -1.97 -0.96 -9.54
N TRP A 253 -3.09 -0.51 -10.10
CA TRP A 253 -3.09 0.49 -11.15
C TRP A 253 -2.50 1.82 -10.65
N TYR A 254 -2.94 2.32 -9.47
CA TYR A 254 -2.37 3.53 -8.89
C TYR A 254 -0.89 3.37 -8.54
N THR A 255 -0.48 2.22 -8.05
CA THR A 255 0.95 1.94 -7.79
C THR A 255 1.79 2.11 -9.05
N GLU A 256 1.31 1.66 -10.22
CA GLU A 256 1.99 1.92 -11.50
C GLU A 256 2.05 3.43 -11.82
N GLN A 257 0.99 4.20 -11.56
CA GLN A 257 1.01 5.65 -11.79
C GLN A 257 2.01 6.36 -10.86
N VAL A 258 2.03 5.97 -9.58
CA VAL A 258 2.96 6.49 -8.56
C VAL A 258 4.42 6.24 -8.98
N LEU A 259 4.74 5.01 -9.41
CA LEU A 259 6.06 4.66 -9.93
C LEU A 259 6.43 5.45 -11.18
N ASN A 260 5.50 5.62 -12.13
CA ASN A 260 5.71 6.40 -13.36
C ASN A 260 5.86 7.90 -13.07
N ALA A 261 5.28 8.40 -12.00
CA ALA A 261 5.47 9.75 -11.51
C ALA A 261 6.78 9.95 -10.74
N GLY A 262 7.41 8.88 -10.27
CA GLY A 262 8.61 8.91 -9.43
C GLY A 262 8.33 9.41 -8.02
N CYS A 263 7.17 9.05 -7.45
CA CYS A 263 6.76 9.39 -6.10
C CYS A 263 6.96 8.21 -5.15
N ALA A 264 7.16 8.49 -3.86
CA ALA A 264 7.05 7.51 -2.80
C ALA A 264 5.59 7.14 -2.52
N MET A 265 5.36 6.04 -1.82
CA MET A 265 4.00 5.60 -1.50
C MET A 265 3.86 5.18 -0.04
N VAL A 266 2.74 5.58 0.59
CA VAL A 266 2.24 5.02 1.84
C VAL A 266 0.97 4.23 1.50
N ASN A 267 1.07 2.89 1.51
CA ASN A 267 -0.07 2.02 1.20
C ASN A 267 -0.80 1.63 2.48
N CYS A 268 -1.88 2.36 2.80
CA CYS A 268 -2.68 2.13 3.99
C CYS A 268 -3.66 0.95 3.85
N MET A 269 -3.76 0.37 2.65
CA MET A 269 -4.74 -0.67 2.33
C MET A 269 -4.17 -2.08 2.49
N PRO A 270 -5.04 -3.09 2.78
CA PRO A 270 -4.63 -4.49 2.87
C PRO A 270 -4.44 -5.15 1.48
N VAL A 271 -3.91 -4.40 0.52
CA VAL A 271 -3.46 -4.90 -0.78
C VAL A 271 -1.96 -5.03 -0.75
N PHE A 272 -1.44 -6.22 -1.04
CA PHE A 272 -0.03 -6.53 -0.84
C PHE A 272 0.85 -5.94 -1.95
N ILE A 273 1.44 -4.80 -1.65
CA ILE A 273 2.40 -4.07 -2.50
C ILE A 273 3.79 -4.09 -1.86
N ALA A 274 3.95 -3.51 -0.66
CA ALA A 274 5.26 -3.39 -0.02
C ALA A 274 5.89 -4.75 0.34
N ARG A 275 5.07 -5.75 0.72
CA ARG A 275 5.55 -7.08 1.07
C ARG A 275 5.83 -7.98 -0.15
N GLU A 276 5.31 -7.65 -1.33
CA GLU A 276 5.51 -8.45 -2.53
C GLU A 276 6.83 -8.08 -3.22
N LYS A 277 7.70 -9.09 -3.40
CA LYS A 277 9.02 -8.89 -3.99
C LYS A 277 8.97 -8.27 -5.40
N TYR A 278 7.92 -8.55 -6.16
CA TYR A 278 7.71 -7.95 -7.47
C TYR A 278 7.65 -6.43 -7.38
N TRP A 279 6.80 -5.91 -6.48
CA TRP A 279 6.63 -4.47 -6.31
C TRP A 279 7.84 -3.83 -5.63
N ASP A 280 8.41 -4.49 -4.61
CA ASP A 280 9.63 -4.02 -3.96
C ASP A 280 10.75 -3.76 -4.97
N ASN A 281 11.00 -4.70 -5.88
CA ASN A 281 11.96 -4.54 -6.97
C ASN A 281 11.61 -3.35 -7.89
N ARG A 282 10.33 -3.10 -8.15
CA ARG A 282 9.86 -1.98 -8.98
C ARG A 282 10.12 -0.63 -8.29
N PHE A 283 9.86 -0.53 -6.99
CA PHE A 283 10.19 0.66 -6.19
C PHE A 283 11.69 0.89 -6.12
N GLN A 284 12.50 -0.16 -5.96
CA GLN A 284 13.96 -0.06 -6.01
C GLN A 284 14.45 0.45 -7.37
N GLN A 285 13.93 -0.10 -8.47
CA GLN A 285 14.29 0.34 -9.84
C GLN A 285 13.87 1.78 -10.12
N ALA A 286 12.73 2.21 -9.60
CA ALA A 286 12.26 3.58 -9.73
C ALA A 286 13.02 4.57 -8.81
N GLY A 287 13.83 4.07 -7.86
CA GLY A 287 14.58 4.88 -6.91
C GLY A 287 13.70 5.58 -5.86
N VAL A 288 12.53 5.02 -5.54
CA VAL A 288 11.56 5.60 -4.59
C VAL A 288 11.18 4.59 -3.50
N PRO A 289 10.89 5.04 -2.26
CA PRO A 289 10.50 4.16 -1.18
C PRO A 289 9.00 3.87 -1.14
N ILE A 290 8.64 2.78 -0.43
CA ILE A 290 7.27 2.47 -0.03
C ILE A 290 7.21 2.04 1.42
N ILE A 291 6.19 2.50 2.14
CA ILE A 291 5.73 1.98 3.43
C ILE A 291 4.36 1.31 3.22
N GLY A 292 4.20 0.07 3.62
CA GLY A 292 2.99 -0.74 3.44
C GLY A 292 3.13 -2.09 4.15
N ASP A 293 2.10 -2.88 4.24
CA ASP A 293 0.72 -2.73 3.78
C ASP A 293 -0.25 -2.83 4.98
N ASP A 294 -1.46 -2.28 4.84
CA ASP A 294 -2.52 -2.30 5.86
C ASP A 294 -2.14 -1.53 7.14
N ILE A 295 -2.52 -0.25 7.19
CA ILE A 295 -2.16 0.67 8.29
C ILE A 295 -2.61 0.16 9.66
N LYS A 296 -1.75 0.26 10.66
CA LYS A 296 -2.12 0.12 12.07
C LYS A 296 -2.72 1.43 12.58
N SER A 297 -3.72 1.33 13.46
CA SER A 297 -4.11 2.47 14.28
C SER A 297 -3.13 2.63 15.42
N GLN A 298 -3.10 3.79 16.10
CA GLN A 298 -2.24 4.02 17.26
C GLN A 298 -2.54 3.05 18.41
N VAL A 299 -3.75 3.13 18.94
CA VAL A 299 -4.29 2.15 19.88
C VAL A 299 -5.59 1.63 19.28
N GLY A 300 -5.51 0.51 18.60
CA GLY A 300 -6.66 -0.13 17.96
C GLY A 300 -6.70 -1.63 18.27
N ALA A 301 -7.71 -2.28 17.75
CA ALA A 301 -7.96 -3.70 18.02
C ALA A 301 -6.73 -4.60 17.78
N THR A 302 -5.97 -4.36 16.69
CA THR A 302 -4.80 -5.19 16.37
C THR A 302 -3.69 -5.04 17.39
N ILE A 303 -3.32 -3.79 17.75
CA ILE A 303 -2.25 -3.53 18.76
C ILE A 303 -2.66 -4.09 20.10
N THR A 304 -3.89 -3.80 20.54
CA THR A 304 -4.42 -4.27 21.83
C THR A 304 -4.45 -5.79 21.91
N HIS A 305 -4.90 -6.47 20.85
CA HIS A 305 -4.90 -7.92 20.78
C HIS A 305 -3.48 -8.49 20.85
N ARG A 306 -2.52 -7.92 20.11
CA ARG A 306 -1.11 -8.31 20.16
C ARG A 306 -0.50 -8.15 21.55
N VAL A 307 -0.81 -7.04 22.25
CA VAL A 307 -0.33 -6.79 23.63
C VAL A 307 -0.90 -7.85 24.57
N LEU A 308 -2.19 -8.14 24.50
CA LEU A 308 -2.80 -9.22 25.32
C LEU A 308 -2.16 -10.58 25.03
N MET A 309 -1.95 -10.95 23.78
CA MET A 309 -1.25 -12.17 23.40
C MET A 309 0.17 -12.21 23.96
N SER A 310 0.88 -11.07 23.92
CA SER A 310 2.23 -10.97 24.47
C SER A 310 2.26 -11.14 25.99
N ILE A 311 1.31 -10.58 26.72
CA ILE A 311 1.19 -10.79 28.18
C ILE A 311 1.05 -12.28 28.51
N PHE A 312 0.19 -13.01 27.81
CA PHE A 312 0.04 -14.46 28.01
C PHE A 312 1.36 -15.18 27.73
N ARG A 313 1.98 -14.94 26.58
CA ARG A 313 3.28 -15.52 26.20
C ARG A 313 4.36 -15.26 27.24
N ASP A 314 4.52 -13.99 27.66
CA ASP A 314 5.62 -13.56 28.53
C ASP A 314 5.43 -14.02 29.99
N ARG A 315 4.20 -14.37 30.36
CA ARG A 315 3.87 -14.98 31.65
C ARG A 315 3.74 -16.50 31.62
N GLY A 316 4.07 -17.13 30.48
CA GLY A 316 4.06 -18.58 30.33
C GLY A 316 2.67 -19.21 30.26
N VAL A 317 1.65 -18.42 29.93
CA VAL A 317 0.29 -18.90 29.67
C VAL A 317 0.15 -19.21 28.20
N ARG A 318 -0.27 -20.45 27.88
CA ARG A 318 -0.52 -20.82 26.48
C ARG A 318 -1.87 -20.28 26.04
N VAL A 319 -1.93 -19.52 24.95
CA VAL A 319 -3.18 -19.15 24.31
C VAL A 319 -3.67 -20.32 23.45
N ASP A 320 -4.82 -20.86 23.76
CA ASP A 320 -5.42 -21.99 23.05
C ASP A 320 -6.35 -21.53 21.94
N ARG A 321 -7.14 -20.48 22.20
CA ARG A 321 -8.09 -19.89 21.24
C ARG A 321 -8.20 -18.40 21.46
N THR A 322 -8.49 -17.68 20.36
CA THR A 322 -8.74 -16.26 20.44
C THR A 322 -9.67 -15.79 19.31
N PHE A 323 -10.47 -14.77 19.61
CA PHE A 323 -11.21 -14.05 18.58
C PHE A 323 -11.14 -12.54 18.78
N GLN A 324 -11.33 -11.83 17.67
CA GLN A 324 -11.54 -10.41 17.62
C GLN A 324 -12.69 -10.11 16.66
N LEU A 325 -13.78 -9.58 17.19
CA LEU A 325 -14.93 -9.12 16.43
C LEU A 325 -14.84 -7.60 16.32
N ASN A 326 -15.09 -7.06 15.12
CA ASN A 326 -15.05 -5.62 14.91
C ASN A 326 -16.34 -5.19 14.21
N PHE A 327 -16.94 -4.13 14.67
CA PHE A 327 -18.06 -3.47 14.00
C PHE A 327 -17.92 -1.95 14.10
N GLY A 328 -18.48 -1.26 13.13
CA GLY A 328 -18.40 0.20 13.01
C GLY A 328 -19.46 0.73 12.07
N GLY A 329 -19.53 2.05 11.90
CA GLY A 329 -20.60 2.68 11.14
C GLY A 329 -20.12 3.48 9.92
N ASN A 330 -18.84 3.41 9.57
CA ASN A 330 -18.32 4.13 8.40
C ASN A 330 -18.45 3.31 7.09
N ALA A 331 -18.15 3.96 5.98
CA ALA A 331 -18.25 3.37 4.65
C ALA A 331 -17.33 2.14 4.45
N ASP A 332 -16.18 2.04 5.17
CA ASP A 332 -15.31 0.86 5.09
C ASP A 332 -16.00 -0.37 5.70
N PHE A 333 -16.71 -0.21 6.84
CA PHE A 333 -17.49 -1.31 7.43
C PHE A 333 -18.67 -1.72 6.55
N LEU A 334 -19.34 -0.78 5.90
CA LEU A 334 -20.37 -1.08 4.91
C LEU A 334 -19.79 -1.89 3.74
N ASN A 335 -18.68 -1.43 3.17
CA ASN A 335 -17.98 -2.12 2.08
C ASN A 335 -17.53 -3.54 2.48
N MET A 336 -17.16 -3.75 3.75
CA MET A 336 -16.74 -5.05 4.27
C MET A 336 -17.86 -6.07 4.49
N LEU A 337 -19.13 -5.70 4.33
CA LEU A 337 -20.24 -6.67 4.27
C LEU A 337 -20.13 -7.56 3.04
N GLU A 338 -19.48 -7.11 1.98
CA GLU A 338 -19.08 -7.92 0.82
C GLU A 338 -17.88 -8.80 1.18
N ARG A 339 -18.18 -10.02 1.65
CA ARG A 339 -17.17 -10.92 2.24
C ARG A 339 -16.08 -11.35 1.28
N GLU A 340 -16.36 -11.39 0.00
CA GLU A 340 -15.39 -11.73 -1.06
C GLU A 340 -14.24 -10.73 -1.14
N ARG A 341 -14.48 -9.47 -0.79
CA ARG A 341 -13.47 -8.40 -0.76
C ARG A 341 -12.50 -8.46 0.44
N LEU A 342 -12.73 -9.39 1.39
CA LEU A 342 -12.01 -9.43 2.66
C LEU A 342 -10.83 -10.38 2.71
N GLU A 343 -10.54 -11.12 1.65
CA GLU A 343 -9.54 -12.20 1.69
C GLU A 343 -8.16 -11.67 2.13
N SER A 344 -7.64 -10.65 1.47
CA SER A 344 -6.35 -10.03 1.83
C SER A 344 -6.37 -9.44 3.25
N LYS A 345 -7.46 -8.78 3.63
CA LYS A 345 -7.62 -8.20 4.98
C LYS A 345 -7.64 -9.26 6.07
N LYS A 346 -8.29 -10.39 5.84
CA LYS A 346 -8.32 -11.53 6.77
C LYS A 346 -6.93 -12.14 6.95
N ILE A 347 -6.20 -12.34 5.85
CA ILE A 347 -4.82 -12.84 5.86
C ILE A 347 -3.93 -11.89 6.65
N SER A 348 -3.98 -10.60 6.37
CA SER A 348 -3.19 -9.56 7.02
C SER A 348 -3.39 -9.55 8.55
N LYS A 349 -4.64 -9.51 9.01
CA LYS A 349 -4.97 -9.47 10.43
C LYS A 349 -4.60 -10.76 11.16
N THR A 350 -4.91 -11.93 10.59
CA THR A 350 -4.60 -13.22 11.16
C THR A 350 -3.09 -13.42 11.33
N TYR A 351 -2.32 -13.04 10.29
CA TYR A 351 -0.87 -13.07 10.33
C TYR A 351 -0.30 -12.18 11.44
N SER A 352 -0.81 -10.96 11.59
CA SER A 352 -0.38 -10.02 12.63
C SER A 352 -0.56 -10.59 14.04
N ILE A 353 -1.63 -11.33 14.31
CA ILE A 353 -1.89 -11.96 15.63
C ILE A 353 -1.04 -13.23 15.81
N LYS A 354 -1.01 -14.12 14.83
CA LYS A 354 -0.20 -15.36 14.91
C LYS A 354 1.28 -15.08 15.16
N SER A 355 1.81 -14.00 14.63
CA SER A 355 3.22 -13.64 14.80
C SER A 355 3.64 -13.26 16.22
N THR A 356 2.68 -13.13 17.16
CA THR A 356 2.98 -12.77 18.57
C THR A 356 3.36 -13.93 19.45
N VAL A 357 3.05 -15.16 19.04
CA VAL A 357 3.36 -16.39 19.82
C VAL A 357 4.38 -17.26 19.09
N PRO A 358 5.26 -17.99 19.81
CA PRO A 358 6.31 -18.81 19.22
C PRO A 358 5.85 -20.21 18.76
N TYR A 359 4.56 -20.53 18.92
CA TYR A 359 3.98 -21.81 18.55
C TYR A 359 2.89 -21.64 17.50
N GLU A 360 2.63 -22.71 16.77
CA GLU A 360 1.59 -22.72 15.74
C GLU A 360 0.19 -22.83 16.38
N MET A 361 -0.70 -21.94 15.98
CA MET A 361 -2.11 -21.96 16.32
C MET A 361 -2.93 -22.40 15.10
N ALA A 362 -3.78 -23.43 15.29
CA ALA A 362 -4.65 -23.89 14.22
C ALA A 362 -5.63 -22.78 13.78
N ASP A 363 -5.91 -22.68 12.48
CA ASP A 363 -6.76 -21.62 11.91
C ASP A 363 -8.16 -21.58 12.55
N LYS A 364 -8.73 -22.73 12.90
CA LYS A 364 -10.03 -22.82 13.58
C LYS A 364 -10.05 -22.20 14.99
N ASN A 365 -8.88 -22.00 15.58
CA ASN A 365 -8.72 -21.44 16.93
C ASN A 365 -8.48 -19.93 16.92
N ILE A 366 -8.40 -19.33 15.73
CA ILE A 366 -8.23 -17.89 15.59
C ILE A 366 -9.31 -17.33 14.68
N HIS A 367 -10.07 -16.36 15.20
CA HIS A 367 -11.01 -15.62 14.39
C HIS A 367 -10.75 -14.13 14.53
N VAL A 368 -10.33 -13.47 13.42
CA VAL A 368 -10.10 -12.01 13.38
C VAL A 368 -10.75 -11.44 12.13
N GLY A 369 -11.72 -10.61 12.31
CA GLY A 369 -12.40 -10.05 11.15
C GLY A 369 -13.32 -8.89 11.45
N PRO A 370 -13.77 -8.17 10.41
CA PRO A 370 -14.96 -7.34 10.49
C PRO A 370 -16.15 -8.25 10.78
N SER A 371 -17.05 -7.79 11.61
CA SER A 371 -18.24 -8.56 11.99
C SER A 371 -19.49 -7.98 11.37
N ASP A 372 -19.71 -6.63 11.48
CA ASP A 372 -20.93 -6.02 11.01
C ASP A 372 -20.81 -4.50 10.82
N HIS A 373 -21.81 -3.91 10.16
CA HIS A 373 -22.00 -2.49 9.97
C HIS A 373 -23.19 -1.98 10.77
N VAL A 374 -22.93 -0.96 11.61
CA VAL A 374 -23.94 -0.31 12.46
C VAL A 374 -23.95 1.19 12.16
N PRO A 375 -24.83 1.69 11.28
CA PRO A 375 -24.73 3.06 10.71
C PRO A 375 -24.63 4.19 11.74
N TRP A 376 -25.37 4.11 12.86
CA TRP A 376 -25.38 5.15 13.89
C TRP A 376 -24.09 5.26 14.71
N LEU A 377 -23.16 4.31 14.54
CA LEU A 377 -21.81 4.44 15.10
C LEU A 377 -20.96 5.46 14.34
N GLU A 378 -21.35 5.83 13.11
CA GLU A 378 -20.57 6.74 12.28
C GLU A 378 -19.14 6.22 12.09
N ASP A 379 -18.09 7.03 12.30
CA ASP A 379 -16.69 6.60 12.20
C ASP A 379 -16.16 5.95 13.49
N ARG A 380 -17.02 5.66 14.46
CA ARG A 380 -16.65 4.88 15.64
C ARG A 380 -16.57 3.40 15.29
N LYS A 381 -15.60 2.76 15.91
CA LYS A 381 -15.34 1.32 15.79
C LYS A 381 -15.25 0.69 17.16
N TRP A 382 -15.98 -0.38 17.33
CA TRP A 382 -15.87 -1.25 18.48
C TRP A 382 -15.09 -2.50 18.13
N ALA A 383 -14.25 -2.95 19.07
CA ALA A 383 -13.63 -4.26 19.00
C ALA A 383 -13.90 -5.03 20.28
N TYR A 384 -14.31 -6.28 20.13
CA TYR A 384 -14.43 -7.23 21.22
C TYR A 384 -13.40 -8.33 21.04
N ILE A 385 -12.48 -8.45 21.99
CA ILE A 385 -11.34 -9.37 21.96
C ILE A 385 -11.48 -10.34 23.11
N ARG A 386 -11.33 -11.64 22.85
CA ARG A 386 -11.29 -12.70 23.85
C ARG A 386 -10.12 -13.62 23.61
N LEU A 387 -9.39 -13.94 24.67
CA LEU A 387 -8.35 -14.95 24.72
C LEU A 387 -8.78 -16.05 25.69
N GLU A 388 -8.63 -17.29 25.28
CA GLU A 388 -8.78 -18.46 26.15
C GLU A 388 -7.46 -19.21 26.18
N GLY A 389 -6.96 -19.46 27.36
CA GLY A 389 -5.62 -20.02 27.54
C GLY A 389 -5.56 -21.02 28.72
N THR A 390 -4.43 -21.71 28.78
CA THR A 390 -4.08 -22.67 29.79
C THR A 390 -2.93 -22.17 30.65
N ALA A 391 -3.16 -22.04 31.94
CA ALA A 391 -2.19 -21.62 32.95
C ALA A 391 -1.60 -22.85 33.70
N PHE A 392 -0.86 -22.59 34.78
CA PHE A 392 -0.26 -23.63 35.62
C PHE A 392 -1.32 -24.62 36.12
N GLY A 393 -0.98 -25.92 36.07
CA GLY A 393 -1.89 -27.00 36.48
C GLY A 393 -3.02 -27.25 35.49
N ASP A 394 -2.88 -26.85 34.24
CA ASP A 394 -3.89 -26.92 33.19
C ASP A 394 -5.20 -26.16 33.50
N VAL A 395 -5.11 -25.18 34.40
CA VAL A 395 -6.27 -24.37 34.82
C VAL A 395 -6.58 -23.36 33.73
N PRO A 396 -7.86 -23.21 33.30
CA PRO A 396 -8.25 -22.21 32.33
C PRO A 396 -8.00 -20.78 32.81
N LEU A 397 -7.47 -19.95 31.94
CA LEU A 397 -7.33 -18.51 32.13
C LEU A 397 -7.87 -17.78 30.89
N ASN A 398 -8.89 -16.96 31.11
CA ASN A 398 -9.56 -16.25 30.05
C ASN A 398 -9.43 -14.73 30.26
N ALA A 399 -9.30 -13.97 29.17
CA ALA A 399 -9.33 -12.52 29.21
C ALA A 399 -10.29 -11.99 28.15
N GLU A 400 -10.98 -10.93 28.48
CA GLU A 400 -11.86 -10.19 27.57
C GLU A 400 -11.54 -8.71 27.63
N LEU A 401 -11.60 -8.07 26.45
CA LEU A 401 -11.46 -6.63 26.33
C LEU A 401 -12.45 -6.11 25.29
N LYS A 402 -13.10 -5.00 25.61
CA LYS A 402 -13.84 -4.18 24.66
C LYS A 402 -13.16 -2.83 24.54
N ILE A 403 -13.02 -2.35 23.32
CA ILE A 403 -12.44 -1.05 23.02
C ILE A 403 -13.31 -0.32 22.01
N GLU A 404 -13.54 0.97 22.24
CA GLU A 404 -14.15 1.88 21.28
C GLU A 404 -13.14 2.93 20.87
N VAL A 405 -13.06 3.23 19.57
CA VAL A 405 -12.20 4.28 19.01
C VAL A 405 -12.91 5.02 17.89
N TRP A 406 -12.53 6.27 17.67
CA TRP A 406 -12.79 6.92 16.37
C TRP A 406 -11.75 6.39 15.38
N ASP A 407 -12.17 5.64 14.37
CA ASP A 407 -11.27 4.78 13.57
C ASP A 407 -10.29 5.62 12.74
N SER A 408 -10.79 6.64 12.03
CA SER A 408 -9.98 7.43 11.11
C SER A 408 -9.01 8.38 11.81
N PRO A 409 -9.38 9.16 12.84
CA PRO A 409 -8.43 9.97 13.62
C PRO A 409 -7.34 9.10 14.28
N ASN A 410 -7.70 7.91 14.73
CA ASN A 410 -6.77 6.98 15.39
C ASN A 410 -5.69 6.41 14.45
N SER A 411 -5.81 6.62 13.15
CA SER A 411 -4.80 6.25 12.16
C SER A 411 -4.06 7.45 11.55
N ALA A 412 -4.61 8.65 11.64
CA ALA A 412 -4.08 9.83 10.96
C ALA A 412 -2.64 10.17 11.38
N GLY A 413 -2.32 10.12 12.68
CA GLY A 413 -0.96 10.34 13.18
C GLY A 413 0.04 9.33 12.66
N VAL A 414 -0.35 8.06 12.57
CA VAL A 414 0.49 6.99 11.99
C VAL A 414 0.79 7.25 10.52
N VAL A 415 -0.18 7.77 9.77
CA VAL A 415 0.01 8.14 8.36
C VAL A 415 0.92 9.35 8.23
N ILE A 416 0.78 10.36 9.09
CA ILE A 416 1.66 11.55 9.15
C ILE A 416 3.12 11.12 9.37
N ASP A 417 3.36 10.18 10.29
CA ASP A 417 4.71 9.62 10.51
C ASP A 417 5.21 8.86 9.28
N GLY A 418 4.37 8.02 8.66
CA GLY A 418 4.70 7.29 7.45
C GLY A 418 5.08 8.20 6.26
N ILE A 419 4.35 9.29 6.06
CA ILE A 419 4.62 10.31 5.04
C ILE A 419 6.02 10.91 5.24
N ARG A 420 6.34 11.35 6.47
CA ARG A 420 7.62 11.97 6.79
C ARG A 420 8.79 10.99 6.71
N LEU A 421 8.58 9.73 7.11
CA LEU A 421 9.57 8.64 6.94
C LEU A 421 9.85 8.34 5.46
N CYS A 422 8.82 8.33 4.61
CA CYS A 422 9.00 8.23 3.16
C CYS A 422 9.80 9.41 2.60
N LYS A 423 9.53 10.63 3.07
CA LYS A 423 10.28 11.82 2.65
C LYS A 423 11.75 11.74 3.07
N LEU A 424 12.03 11.33 4.32
CA LEU A 424 13.41 11.11 4.78
C LEU A 424 14.14 10.07 3.92
N ALA A 425 13.48 8.98 3.56
CA ALA A 425 14.04 7.97 2.67
C ALA A 425 14.36 8.54 1.29
N LEU A 426 13.43 9.30 0.69
CA LEU A 426 13.63 9.96 -0.61
C LEU A 426 14.85 10.87 -0.63
N ASP A 427 14.98 11.71 0.41
CA ASP A 427 16.07 12.69 0.49
C ASP A 427 17.44 12.03 0.68
N ASN A 428 17.46 10.83 1.26
CA ASN A 428 18.68 10.03 1.45
C ASN A 428 18.89 8.99 0.35
N GLY A 429 18.09 9.00 -0.73
CA GLY A 429 18.23 8.07 -1.85
C GLY A 429 17.90 6.60 -1.50
N ILE A 430 17.16 6.38 -0.41
CA ILE A 430 16.72 5.05 0.01
C ILE A 430 15.46 4.69 -0.77
N SER A 431 15.41 3.51 -1.36
CA SER A 431 14.34 3.05 -2.22
C SER A 431 13.88 1.61 -1.90
N GLY A 432 12.72 1.22 -2.43
CA GLY A 432 12.10 -0.06 -2.11
C GLY A 432 11.32 -0.02 -0.81
N SER A 433 10.98 -1.18 -0.29
CA SER A 433 10.17 -1.33 0.92
C SER A 433 10.95 -1.02 2.18
N LEU A 434 10.48 -0.05 2.97
CA LEU A 434 11.12 0.35 4.23
C LEU A 434 10.74 -0.62 5.35
N GLY A 435 11.55 -1.65 5.58
CA GLY A 435 11.23 -2.78 6.46
C GLY A 435 10.95 -2.41 7.92
N GLY A 436 11.78 -1.58 8.57
CA GLY A 436 11.58 -1.09 9.94
C GLY A 436 10.31 -0.24 10.07
N PRO A 437 10.20 0.86 9.30
CA PRO A 437 8.99 1.68 9.27
C PRO A 437 7.72 0.89 8.98
N SER A 438 7.73 0.03 7.97
CA SER A 438 6.55 -0.80 7.65
C SER A 438 6.18 -1.75 8.79
N SER A 439 7.15 -2.34 9.48
CA SER A 439 6.86 -3.25 10.60
C SER A 439 6.18 -2.53 11.77
N TYR A 440 6.58 -1.29 12.06
CA TYR A 440 5.97 -0.51 13.13
C TYR A 440 4.59 0.02 12.74
N LEU A 441 4.45 0.58 11.54
CA LEU A 441 3.27 1.32 11.12
C LEU A 441 2.19 0.44 10.44
N MET A 442 2.54 -0.76 9.94
CA MET A 442 1.67 -1.58 9.09
C MET A 442 1.41 -2.96 9.67
N LYS A 443 0.23 -3.54 9.39
CA LYS A 443 -0.16 -4.89 9.83
C LYS A 443 0.47 -6.00 9.01
N SER A 444 0.78 -5.72 7.73
CA SER A 444 1.32 -6.69 6.78
C SER A 444 2.63 -6.20 6.14
N PRO A 445 3.67 -5.91 6.93
CA PRO A 445 4.95 -5.42 6.43
C PRO A 445 5.71 -6.50 5.66
N PRO A 446 6.75 -6.13 4.88
CA PRO A 446 7.67 -7.07 4.25
C PRO A 446 8.31 -8.06 5.23
N LYS A 447 8.63 -7.58 6.44
CA LYS A 447 9.12 -8.37 7.55
C LYS A 447 8.47 -7.90 8.86
N GLN A 448 7.87 -8.83 9.58
CA GLN A 448 7.25 -8.55 10.87
C GLN A 448 8.28 -8.68 11.99
N TYR A 449 8.39 -7.64 12.83
CA TYR A 449 9.10 -7.63 14.10
C TYR A 449 8.10 -7.54 15.26
N ASN A 450 8.56 -7.80 16.50
CA ASN A 450 7.79 -7.40 17.66
C ASN A 450 7.71 -5.86 17.74
N ASP A 451 6.71 -5.35 18.45
CA ASP A 451 6.40 -3.92 18.37
C ASP A 451 7.51 -3.04 18.97
N ASP A 452 8.21 -3.50 20.03
CA ASP A 452 9.35 -2.79 20.62
C ASP A 452 10.54 -2.72 19.64
N ALA A 453 10.94 -3.87 19.09
CA ALA A 453 12.02 -3.92 18.11
C ALA A 453 11.68 -3.12 16.83
N ALA A 454 10.41 -3.13 16.41
CA ALA A 454 9.97 -2.35 15.27
C ALA A 454 10.08 -0.84 15.55
N ARG A 455 9.71 -0.40 16.77
CA ARG A 455 9.87 0.98 17.21
C ARG A 455 11.33 1.41 17.22
N ASP A 456 12.20 0.59 17.80
CA ASP A 456 13.65 0.87 17.85
C ASP A 456 14.24 1.02 16.45
N LEU A 457 13.82 0.17 15.49
CA LEU A 457 14.24 0.27 14.10
C LEU A 457 13.80 1.58 13.43
N VAL A 458 12.60 2.09 13.75
CA VAL A 458 12.14 3.39 13.24
C VAL A 458 12.94 4.53 13.86
N GLU A 459 13.16 4.53 15.17
CA GLU A 459 13.97 5.55 15.84
C GLU A 459 15.41 5.56 15.31
N GLU A 460 15.98 4.38 15.06
CA GLU A 460 17.30 4.26 14.43
C GLU A 460 17.29 4.81 13.00
N PHE A 461 16.25 4.53 12.24
CA PHE A 461 16.07 5.05 10.88
C PHE A 461 15.99 6.58 10.87
N ILE A 462 15.18 7.17 11.77
CA ILE A 462 15.05 8.63 11.92
C ILE A 462 16.41 9.24 12.24
N ARG A 463 17.11 8.71 13.27
CA ARG A 463 18.42 9.24 13.71
C ARG A 463 19.47 9.17 12.60
N LYS A 464 19.51 8.11 11.81
CA LYS A 464 20.48 7.93 10.71
C LYS A 464 20.24 8.83 9.52
N ASN A 465 18.97 9.18 9.28
CA ASN A 465 18.54 9.88 8.07
C ASN A 465 18.04 11.30 8.35
N ALA A 466 18.14 11.78 9.60
CA ALA A 466 17.73 13.13 9.97
C ALA A 466 18.47 14.17 9.14
N ARG A 467 17.72 15.22 8.75
CA ARG A 467 18.28 16.38 8.04
C ARG A 467 19.23 17.15 8.96
N THR A 468 20.40 17.47 8.46
CA THR A 468 21.27 18.44 9.12
C THR A 468 20.64 19.82 8.90
N LYS A 469 19.97 20.39 9.92
CA LYS A 469 19.48 21.78 9.82
C LYS A 469 20.69 22.66 9.51
N LYS A 470 20.70 23.34 8.38
CA LYS A 470 21.66 24.45 8.13
C LYS A 470 21.42 25.45 9.26
N LYS A 471 22.42 25.65 10.12
CA LYS A 471 22.37 26.72 11.10
C LYS A 471 22.03 28.01 10.35
N GLU A 472 20.91 28.64 10.66
CA GLU A 472 20.68 30.01 10.24
C GLU A 472 21.90 30.85 10.63
N PRO A 473 22.44 31.65 9.73
CA PRO A 473 23.51 32.56 10.12
C PRO A 473 22.97 33.46 11.22
N ALA A 474 23.62 33.42 12.40
CA ALA A 474 23.27 34.27 13.52
C ALA A 474 23.07 35.69 12.98
N SER A 475 21.85 36.23 13.13
CA SER A 475 21.58 37.61 12.83
C SER A 475 22.54 38.45 13.68
N LYS A 476 23.47 39.13 13.02
CA LYS A 476 24.31 40.11 13.70
C LYS A 476 23.39 41.20 14.21
N ALA A 477 23.25 41.25 15.54
CA ALA A 477 22.63 42.38 16.25
C ALA A 477 23.47 43.64 16.08
#